data_f11076c3e948efab914a524895863005
#
_entry.id   f11076c3e948efab914a524895863005
#
_cell.length_a   1.000
_cell.length_b   1.000
_cell.length_c   1.000
_cell.angle_alpha   90.00
_cell.angle_beta   90.00
_cell.angle_gamma   90.00
#
_symmetry.space_group_name_H-M   'P 1'
#
loop_
_entity.id
_entity.type
_entity.pdbx_description
1 polymer ?
#
loop_
_entity_poly.entity_id
_entity_poly.type
_entity_poly.pdbx_seq_one_letter_code
_entity_poly.pdbx_strand_id
1 'polypeptide(L)'
;QIEIDAVERYNLLADQMETHNNAELVKVFRDLARAEGIHGEEIRRLSGDFDVVAHAHQIAKFQKSESPEQADLGSAHYLMAPWHALQLSLKGEERALAYFTSIVETAKDPKVKAMAAELVEEEAEHVNLVHRLLRRYPEPSKSWAEDLDPPVSQE
;
A
#
# COMPACT_ATOMS: atom_id res chain seq x y z
N GLN A 1 -2.52 1.81 12.16
CA GLN A 1 -3.54 1.32 11.21
C GLN A 1 -3.01 1.30 9.77
N ILE A 2 -2.31 2.35 9.31
CA ILE A 2 -1.74 2.44 7.95
C ILE A 2 -0.89 1.22 7.63
N GLU A 3 0.02 0.84 8.52
CA GLU A 3 0.91 -0.33 8.35
C GLU A 3 0.15 -1.65 8.28
N ILE A 4 -0.90 -1.82 9.10
CA ILE A 4 -1.73 -3.02 9.07
C ILE A 4 -2.46 -3.12 7.72
N ASP A 5 -3.04 -2.02 7.27
CA ASP A 5 -3.73 -1.96 5.98
C ASP A 5 -2.74 -2.19 4.81
N ALA A 6 -1.49 -1.74 4.95
CA ALA A 6 -0.42 -1.99 3.99
C ALA A 6 -0.06 -3.48 3.92
N VAL A 7 0.11 -4.15 5.05
CA VAL A 7 0.39 -5.61 5.11
C VAL A 7 -0.71 -6.40 4.40
N GLU A 8 -1.97 -6.10 4.69
CA GLU A 8 -3.12 -6.78 4.06
C GLU A 8 -3.15 -6.53 2.55
N ARG A 9 -2.96 -5.29 2.13
CA ARG A 9 -2.91 -4.90 0.72
C ARG A 9 -1.80 -5.64 -0.03
N TYR A 10 -0.58 -5.66 0.50
CA TYR A 10 0.54 -6.32 -0.15
C TYR A 10 0.40 -7.82 -0.23
N ASN A 11 -0.18 -8.46 0.77
CA ASN A 11 -0.49 -9.88 0.69
C ASN A 11 -1.53 -10.17 -0.41
N LEU A 12 -2.58 -9.34 -0.53
CA LEU A 12 -3.57 -9.47 -1.59
C LEU A 12 -2.94 -9.27 -2.98
N LEU A 13 -2.10 -8.25 -3.16
CA LEU A 13 -1.41 -8.01 -4.42
C LEU A 13 -0.45 -9.15 -4.79
N ALA A 14 0.23 -9.74 -3.80
CA ALA A 14 1.07 -10.92 -4.03
C ALA A 14 0.24 -12.11 -4.52
N ASP A 15 -0.91 -12.38 -3.91
CA ASP A 15 -1.82 -13.46 -4.33
C ASP A 15 -2.32 -13.24 -5.77
N GLN A 16 -2.64 -11.99 -6.14
CA GLN A 16 -3.02 -11.66 -7.51
C GLN A 16 -1.87 -11.91 -8.51
N MET A 17 -0.66 -11.53 -8.16
CA MET A 17 0.51 -11.77 -9.02
C MET A 17 0.86 -13.25 -9.12
N GLU A 18 0.52 -14.06 -8.12
CA GLU A 18 0.66 -15.51 -8.19
C GLU A 18 -0.27 -16.11 -9.25
N THR A 19 -1.51 -15.63 -9.36
CA THR A 19 -2.44 -16.05 -10.43
C THR A 19 -1.95 -15.67 -11.83
N HIS A 20 -1.15 -14.62 -11.94
CA HIS A 20 -0.48 -14.20 -13.19
C HIS A 20 0.87 -14.86 -13.45
N ASN A 21 1.28 -15.81 -12.61
CA ASN A 21 2.60 -16.45 -12.66
C ASN A 21 3.77 -15.45 -12.65
N ASN A 22 3.61 -14.30 -11.99
CA ASN A 22 4.63 -13.28 -11.86
C ASN A 22 5.41 -13.44 -10.56
N ALA A 23 6.33 -14.39 -10.51
CA ALA A 23 7.12 -14.70 -9.32
C ALA A 23 7.95 -13.51 -8.81
N GLU A 24 8.38 -12.60 -9.67
CA GLU A 24 9.11 -11.39 -9.27
C GLU A 24 8.23 -10.49 -8.41
N LEU A 25 7.03 -10.14 -8.88
CA LEU A 25 6.13 -9.27 -8.13
C LEU A 25 5.54 -9.95 -6.90
N VAL A 26 5.30 -11.27 -6.94
CA VAL A 26 4.95 -12.02 -5.72
C VAL A 26 6.00 -11.80 -4.65
N LYS A 27 7.29 -11.98 -5.00
CA LYS A 27 8.38 -11.77 -4.04
C LYS A 27 8.43 -10.34 -3.53
N VAL A 28 8.34 -9.35 -4.42
CA VAL A 28 8.38 -7.93 -4.06
C VAL A 28 7.26 -7.60 -3.09
N PHE A 29 6.02 -7.95 -3.39
CA PHE A 29 4.89 -7.64 -2.52
C PHE A 29 4.93 -8.40 -1.19
N ARG A 30 5.44 -9.63 -1.15
CA ARG A 30 5.67 -10.34 0.13
C ARG A 30 6.77 -9.68 0.96
N ASP A 31 7.83 -9.18 0.33
CA ASP A 31 8.91 -8.48 1.03
C ASP A 31 8.42 -7.14 1.57
N LEU A 32 7.64 -6.37 0.81
CA LEU A 32 6.98 -5.15 1.28
C LEU A 32 6.01 -5.44 2.43
N ALA A 33 5.16 -6.45 2.33
CA ALA A 33 4.28 -6.84 3.43
C ALA A 33 5.04 -7.12 4.73
N ARG A 34 6.21 -7.74 4.62
CA ARG A 34 7.07 -8.01 5.79
C ARG A 34 7.68 -6.75 6.37
N ALA A 35 8.14 -5.82 5.52
CA ALA A 35 8.68 -4.53 5.94
C ALA A 35 7.62 -3.73 6.71
N GLU A 36 6.43 -3.58 6.15
CA GLU A 36 5.31 -2.88 6.79
C GLU A 36 4.90 -3.52 8.13
N GLY A 37 4.96 -4.85 8.22
CA GLY A 37 4.73 -5.56 9.47
C GLY A 37 5.75 -5.20 10.56
N ILE A 38 7.01 -5.03 10.21
CA ILE A 38 8.07 -4.60 11.13
C ILE A 38 7.83 -3.16 11.59
N HIS A 39 7.52 -2.24 10.66
CA HIS A 39 7.19 -0.85 10.98
C HIS A 39 6.00 -0.77 11.94
N GLY A 40 4.94 -1.52 11.68
CA GLY A 40 3.77 -1.58 12.55
C GLY A 40 4.09 -2.05 13.97
N GLU A 41 4.98 -3.02 14.14
CA GLU A 41 5.43 -3.49 15.45
C GLU A 41 6.28 -2.44 16.18
N GLU A 42 7.19 -1.77 15.47
CA GLU A 42 8.03 -0.72 16.03
C GLU A 42 7.19 0.48 16.50
N ILE A 43 6.25 0.94 15.68
CA ILE A 43 5.29 1.99 16.04
C ILE A 43 4.49 1.58 17.27
N ARG A 44 3.98 0.36 17.33
CA ARG A 44 3.22 -0.15 18.48
C ARG A 44 4.05 -0.18 19.75
N ARG A 45 5.30 -0.63 19.66
CA ARG A 45 6.22 -0.68 20.82
C ARG A 45 6.53 0.70 21.37
N LEU A 46 6.71 1.70 20.49
CA LEU A 46 7.02 3.07 20.89
C LEU A 46 5.79 3.86 21.31
N SER A 47 4.60 3.51 20.81
CA SER A 47 3.32 4.16 21.16
C SER A 47 2.67 3.58 22.41
N GLY A 48 3.29 2.61 23.10
CA GLY A 48 2.76 2.01 24.33
C GLY A 48 2.40 2.99 25.46
N ASP A 49 2.90 4.23 25.39
CA ASP A 49 2.59 5.34 26.31
C ASP A 49 1.80 6.50 25.64
N PHE A 50 1.44 6.37 24.35
CA PHE A 50 0.72 7.41 23.61
C PHE A 50 -0.73 7.00 23.32
N ASP A 51 -1.65 7.94 23.46
CA ASP A 51 -3.06 7.77 23.12
C ASP A 51 -3.24 7.59 21.60
N VAL A 52 -3.14 6.33 21.18
CA VAL A 52 -3.31 5.88 19.78
C VAL A 52 -4.69 6.28 19.25
N VAL A 53 -5.68 6.48 20.12
CA VAL A 53 -7.07 6.82 19.76
C VAL A 53 -7.16 8.24 19.19
N ALA A 54 -6.40 9.20 19.73
CA ALA A 54 -6.40 10.59 19.23
C ALA A 54 -5.79 10.68 17.81
N HIS A 55 -4.78 9.86 17.49
CA HIS A 55 -4.18 9.80 16.16
C HIS A 55 -5.04 9.00 15.16
N ALA A 56 -5.73 7.95 15.60
CA ALA A 56 -6.66 7.20 14.77
C ALA A 56 -7.78 8.07 14.18
N HIS A 57 -8.23 9.10 14.94
CA HIS A 57 -9.23 10.06 14.44
C HIS A 57 -8.70 11.00 13.36
N GLN A 58 -7.42 11.35 13.38
CA GLN A 58 -6.79 12.12 12.30
C GLN A 58 -6.58 11.27 11.05
N ILE A 59 -6.18 10.02 11.22
CA ILE A 59 -6.04 9.04 10.12
C ILE A 59 -7.39 8.79 9.45
N ALA A 60 -8.47 8.62 10.23
CA ALA A 60 -9.81 8.45 9.69
C ALA A 60 -10.32 9.67 8.90
N LYS A 61 -9.88 10.89 9.25
CA LYS A 61 -10.12 12.08 8.45
C LYS A 61 -9.36 12.10 7.14
N PHE A 62 -8.13 11.62 7.13
CA PHE A 62 -7.31 11.48 5.93
C PHE A 62 -7.88 10.41 4.99
N GLN A 63 -8.35 9.29 5.56
CA GLN A 63 -8.98 8.20 4.81
C GLN A 63 -10.37 8.56 4.24
N LYS A 64 -11.15 9.40 4.92
CA LYS A 64 -12.47 9.86 4.42
C LYS A 64 -12.40 10.84 3.25
N SER A 65 -11.22 11.39 2.96
CA SER A 65 -10.98 12.24 1.80
C SER A 65 -10.75 11.44 0.50
N GLU A 66 -10.83 10.12 0.56
CA GLU A 66 -10.45 9.25 -0.54
C GLU A 66 -11.59 8.91 -1.47
N SER A 67 -11.23 8.96 -2.74
CA SER A 67 -12.00 8.62 -3.92
C SER A 67 -12.70 7.25 -3.83
N PRO A 68 -13.89 7.07 -4.45
CA PRO A 68 -14.61 5.79 -4.57
C PRO A 68 -13.77 4.63 -5.12
N GLU A 69 -12.62 4.91 -5.73
CA GLU A 69 -11.70 3.92 -6.29
C GLU A 69 -11.07 2.97 -5.25
N GLN A 70 -11.10 3.33 -3.95
CA GLN A 70 -10.66 2.41 -2.89
C GLN A 70 -11.69 1.33 -2.53
N ALA A 71 -12.95 1.54 -2.82
CA ALA A 71 -13.97 0.50 -2.69
C ALA A 71 -13.72 -0.69 -3.63
N ASP A 72 -12.81 -0.53 -4.58
CA ASP A 72 -12.57 -1.49 -5.67
C ASP A 72 -11.43 -2.49 -5.39
N LEU A 73 -10.72 -2.39 -4.26
CA LEU A 73 -9.82 -3.47 -3.82
C LEU A 73 -10.58 -4.77 -3.49
N GLY A 74 -11.87 -4.67 -3.15
CA GLY A 74 -12.75 -5.82 -3.00
C GLY A 74 -13.11 -6.52 -4.31
N SER A 75 -12.93 -5.84 -5.42
CA SER A 75 -12.97 -6.37 -6.79
C SER A 75 -11.58 -6.46 -7.39
N ALA A 76 -10.55 -6.84 -6.59
CA ALA A 76 -9.24 -7.19 -7.13
C ALA A 76 -9.45 -8.23 -8.23
N HIS A 77 -9.65 -7.71 -9.41
CA HIS A 77 -10.14 -8.43 -10.56
C HIS A 77 -9.06 -9.44 -10.95
N TYR A 78 -9.45 -10.68 -11.23
CA TYR A 78 -8.51 -11.70 -11.74
C TYR A 78 -7.80 -11.26 -13.03
N LEU A 79 -8.30 -10.20 -13.70
CA LEU A 79 -7.70 -9.54 -14.85
C LEU A 79 -6.72 -8.41 -14.47
N MET A 80 -6.50 -8.13 -13.19
CA MET A 80 -5.57 -7.09 -12.76
C MET A 80 -4.16 -7.36 -13.29
N ALA A 81 -3.70 -6.53 -14.21
CA ALA A 81 -2.34 -6.63 -14.73
C ALA A 81 -1.29 -6.15 -13.69
N PRO A 82 -0.02 -6.58 -13.83
CA PRO A 82 1.08 -6.10 -12.98
C PRO A 82 1.14 -4.59 -12.83
N TRP A 83 0.89 -3.83 -13.87
CA TRP A 83 0.85 -2.37 -13.84
C TRP A 83 -0.19 -1.84 -12.84
N HIS A 84 -1.40 -2.41 -12.81
CA HIS A 84 -2.45 -1.98 -11.87
C HIS A 84 -2.05 -2.26 -10.42
N ALA A 85 -1.47 -3.43 -10.15
CA ALA A 85 -0.98 -3.78 -8.82
C ALA A 85 0.10 -2.81 -8.35
N LEU A 86 1.03 -2.44 -9.24
CA LEU A 86 2.06 -1.45 -8.94
C LEU A 86 1.51 -0.04 -8.77
N GLN A 87 0.48 0.36 -9.51
CA GLN A 87 -0.19 1.65 -9.32
C GLN A 87 -0.89 1.74 -7.95
N LEU A 88 -1.55 0.67 -7.52
CA LEU A 88 -2.15 0.60 -6.19
C LEU A 88 -1.09 0.64 -5.08
N SER A 89 0.02 -0.07 -5.29
CA SER A 89 1.18 -0.01 -4.41
C SER A 89 1.71 1.41 -4.30
N LEU A 90 2.00 2.08 -5.43
CA LEU A 90 2.52 3.44 -5.46
C LEU A 90 1.65 4.42 -4.68
N LYS A 91 0.34 4.40 -4.90
CA LYS A 91 -0.60 5.25 -4.15
C LYS A 91 -0.53 5.01 -2.64
N GLY A 92 -0.32 3.77 -2.21
CA GLY A 92 -0.15 3.41 -0.81
C GLY A 92 1.12 4.01 -0.21
N GLU A 93 2.27 3.81 -0.89
CA GLU A 93 3.57 4.33 -0.44
C GLU A 93 3.62 5.86 -0.41
N GLU A 94 3.12 6.52 -1.45
CA GLU A 94 3.04 7.99 -1.49
C GLU A 94 2.20 8.54 -0.33
N ARG A 95 1.14 7.84 0.06
CA ARG A 95 0.28 8.21 1.18
C ARG A 95 0.99 8.02 2.51
N ALA A 96 1.67 6.89 2.71
CA ALA A 96 2.45 6.63 3.91
C ALA A 96 3.58 7.66 4.05
N LEU A 97 4.31 7.94 2.96
CA LEU A 97 5.35 8.96 2.91
C LEU A 97 4.82 10.34 3.31
N ALA A 98 3.69 10.77 2.76
CA ALA A 98 3.05 12.05 3.11
C ALA A 98 2.63 12.10 4.58
N TYR A 99 2.09 11.00 5.11
CA TYR A 99 1.67 10.89 6.49
C TYR A 99 2.86 11.03 7.45
N PHE A 100 3.92 10.25 7.27
CA PHE A 100 5.10 10.33 8.14
C PHE A 100 5.84 11.66 8.01
N THR A 101 5.87 12.25 6.81
CA THR A 101 6.38 13.61 6.62
C THR A 101 5.59 14.62 7.47
N SER A 102 4.28 14.53 7.51
CA SER A 102 3.45 15.40 8.34
C SER A 102 3.72 15.23 9.84
N ILE A 103 4.06 14.02 10.28
CA ILE A 103 4.48 13.77 11.67
C ILE A 103 5.82 14.44 11.96
N VAL A 104 6.80 14.34 11.07
CA VAL A 104 8.10 15.01 11.21
C VAL A 104 7.92 16.53 11.39
N GLU A 105 7.00 17.12 10.65
CA GLU A 105 6.73 18.56 10.69
C GLU A 105 5.97 18.99 11.97
N THR A 106 5.06 18.16 12.48
CA THR A 106 4.11 18.56 13.53
C THR A 106 4.38 17.98 14.90
N ALA A 107 5.14 16.88 14.99
CA ALA A 107 5.44 16.22 16.25
C ALA A 107 6.27 17.12 17.17
N LYS A 108 5.84 17.20 18.46
CA LYS A 108 6.55 17.94 19.51
C LYS A 108 7.55 17.06 20.25
N ASP A 109 7.28 15.77 20.33
CA ASP A 109 8.17 14.81 20.97
C ASP A 109 9.35 14.48 20.04
N PRO A 110 10.61 14.72 20.47
CA PRO A 110 11.79 14.43 19.66
C PRO A 110 11.94 12.96 19.25
N LYS A 111 11.46 12.02 20.09
CA LYS A 111 11.52 10.58 19.80
C LYS A 111 10.54 10.20 18.70
N VAL A 112 9.32 10.74 18.76
CA VAL A 112 8.30 10.54 17.71
C VAL A 112 8.79 11.15 16.41
N LYS A 113 9.38 12.34 16.45
CA LYS A 113 9.92 13.02 15.27
C LYS A 113 11.07 12.22 14.63
N ALA A 114 11.99 11.69 15.44
CA ALA A 114 13.10 10.88 14.95
C ALA A 114 12.62 9.58 14.29
N MET A 115 11.71 8.85 14.92
CA MET A 115 11.09 7.65 14.35
C MET A 115 10.38 7.95 13.03
N ALA A 116 9.58 9.01 12.98
CA ALA A 116 8.90 9.39 11.76
C ALA A 116 9.87 9.76 10.63
N ALA A 117 11.02 10.35 10.95
CA ALA A 117 12.05 10.68 9.97
C ALA A 117 12.69 9.41 9.37
N GLU A 118 12.92 8.36 10.17
CA GLU A 118 13.40 7.07 9.69
C GLU A 118 12.37 6.44 8.74
N LEU A 119 11.09 6.42 9.12
CA LEU A 119 10.01 5.91 8.27
C LEU A 119 9.87 6.71 6.96
N VAL A 120 10.06 8.02 6.98
CA VAL A 120 10.06 8.84 5.75
C VAL A 120 11.15 8.38 4.77
N GLU A 121 12.35 8.05 5.26
CA GLU A 121 13.43 7.55 4.41
C GLU A 121 13.07 6.18 3.80
N GLU A 122 12.52 5.27 4.60
CA GLU A 122 12.12 3.93 4.15
C GLU A 122 10.96 3.98 3.15
N GLU A 123 9.92 4.77 3.41
CA GLU A 123 8.81 4.97 2.47
C GLU A 123 9.27 5.61 1.14
N ALA A 124 10.22 6.52 1.19
CA ALA A 124 10.81 7.09 -0.03
C ALA A 124 11.56 6.02 -0.85
N GLU A 125 12.21 5.07 -0.21
CA GLU A 125 12.84 3.93 -0.89
C GLU A 125 11.79 2.99 -1.52
N HIS A 126 10.68 2.73 -0.84
CA HIS A 126 9.56 1.95 -1.37
C HIS A 126 8.93 2.64 -2.60
N VAL A 127 8.64 3.93 -2.54
CA VAL A 127 8.17 4.73 -3.68
C VAL A 127 9.13 4.59 -4.87
N ASN A 128 10.44 4.74 -4.64
CA ASN A 128 11.44 4.59 -5.69
C ASN A 128 11.51 3.18 -6.26
N LEU A 129 11.36 2.15 -5.42
CA LEU A 129 11.29 0.75 -5.87
C LEU A 129 10.11 0.55 -6.81
N VAL A 130 8.92 0.99 -6.42
CA VAL A 130 7.70 0.84 -7.23
C VAL A 130 7.82 1.61 -8.56
N HIS A 131 8.39 2.82 -8.56
CA HIS A 131 8.65 3.57 -9.79
C HIS A 131 9.61 2.82 -10.73
N ARG A 132 10.66 2.17 -10.21
CA ARG A 132 11.56 1.34 -11.03
C ARG A 132 10.82 0.16 -11.67
N LEU A 133 9.93 -0.49 -10.92
CA LEU A 133 9.13 -1.61 -11.43
C LEU A 133 8.12 -1.14 -12.47
N LEU A 134 7.45 -0.01 -12.28
CA LEU A 134 6.50 0.55 -13.25
C LEU A 134 7.14 0.83 -14.61
N ARG A 135 8.44 1.17 -14.66
CA ARG A 135 9.15 1.31 -15.94
C ARG A 135 9.32 -0.01 -16.71
N ARG A 136 9.23 -1.16 -16.02
CA ARG A 136 9.35 -2.50 -16.59
C ARG A 136 8.02 -3.14 -16.93
N TYR A 137 6.94 -2.68 -16.30
CA TYR A 137 5.58 -3.17 -16.48
C TYR A 137 4.70 -2.06 -17.06
N PRO A 138 4.57 -1.97 -18.39
CA PRO A 138 3.82 -0.90 -19.05
C PRO A 138 2.32 -0.99 -18.79
N GLU A 139 1.65 0.15 -18.95
CA GLU A 139 0.20 0.23 -18.89
C GLU A 139 -0.44 -0.72 -19.93
N PRO A 140 -1.39 -1.57 -19.54
CA PRO A 140 -2.10 -2.43 -20.48
C PRO A 140 -3.03 -1.62 -21.38
N SER A 141 -3.51 -2.24 -22.47
CA SER A 141 -4.49 -1.63 -23.36
C SER A 141 -5.76 -1.22 -22.60
N LYS A 142 -6.50 -0.21 -23.10
CA LYS A 142 -7.73 0.29 -22.46
C LYS A 142 -8.84 -0.75 -22.32
N SER A 143 -8.76 -1.87 -23.04
CA SER A 143 -9.71 -3.00 -22.98
C SER A 143 -9.31 -4.11 -22.00
N TRP A 144 -8.36 -3.86 -21.11
CA TRP A 144 -7.88 -4.88 -20.17
C TRP A 144 -8.96 -5.48 -19.25
N ALA A 145 -10.02 -4.70 -18.96
CA ALA A 145 -11.13 -5.13 -18.11
C ALA A 145 -12.24 -5.88 -18.89
N GLU A 146 -12.14 -5.94 -20.21
CA GLU A 146 -13.11 -6.67 -21.04
C GLU A 146 -12.72 -8.15 -21.06
N ASP A 147 -13.54 -8.99 -20.41
CA ASP A 147 -13.45 -10.43 -20.54
C ASP A 147 -14.01 -10.83 -21.92
N LEU A 148 -13.11 -11.23 -22.80
CA LEU A 148 -13.48 -11.66 -24.17
C LEU A 148 -14.20 -13.01 -24.20
N ASP A 149 -14.21 -13.73 -23.07
CA ASP A 149 -14.89 -15.01 -22.95
C ASP A 149 -15.59 -15.12 -21.56
N PRO A 150 -16.61 -14.28 -21.29
CA PRO A 150 -17.32 -14.32 -20.02
C PRO A 150 -17.99 -15.68 -19.82
N PRO A 151 -18.07 -16.19 -18.59
CA PRO A 151 -18.69 -17.47 -18.30
C PRO A 151 -20.14 -17.48 -18.80
N VAL A 152 -20.46 -18.47 -19.63
CA VAL A 152 -21.82 -18.64 -20.17
C VAL A 152 -22.74 -18.95 -19.00
N SER A 153 -23.69 -18.06 -18.71
CA SER A 153 -24.76 -18.33 -17.76
C SER A 153 -25.55 -19.53 -18.25
N GLN A 154 -25.46 -20.65 -17.57
CA GLN A 154 -26.37 -21.76 -17.80
C GLN A 154 -27.72 -21.36 -17.20
N GLU A 155 -28.70 -21.07 -18.07
CA GLU A 155 -30.11 -20.97 -17.68
C GLU A 155 -30.68 -22.35 -17.32
#